data_e30a23ebdba87b535c9163b2d3f05c36
#
_entry.id   e30a23ebdba87b535c9163b2d3f05c36
#
_cell.length_a   1.000
_cell.length_b   1.000
_cell.length_c   1.000
_cell.angle_alpha   90.00
_cell.angle_beta   90.00
_cell.angle_gamma   90.00
#
_symmetry.space_group_name_H-M   'P 1'
#
loop_
_entity.id
_entity.type
_entity.pdbx_description
1 polymer ?
#
loop_
_entity_poly.entity_id
_entity_poly.type
_entity_poly.pdbx_seq_one_letter_code
_entity_poly.pdbx_strand_id
1 'polypeptide(L)'
;MKRFLALLAAAIFGVVSAGLAGAQTPAPRTKEHIVIQVSTPEPRMWNQALNYVENLQDLYGKDNVDIEIVALGHGIGVLKLDSPLANRVADAVKRGASVQACEVTMRRQKLEKADMLPGLGYVPAGLGEIVKRQKEGWSYISG
;
A
#
# COMPACT_ATOMS: atom_id res chain seq x y z
N MET A 1 -54.96 56.83 45.25
CA MET A 1 -55.21 55.51 45.86
C MET A 1 -55.74 54.56 44.77
N LYS A 2 -55.06 53.53 44.56
CA LYS A 2 -55.42 52.13 44.12
C LYS A 2 -54.30 51.56 43.27
N ARG A 3 -53.61 50.63 43.92
CA ARG A 3 -52.52 49.81 43.41
C ARG A 3 -53.08 48.74 42.49
N PHE A 4 -52.59 48.61 41.29
CA PHE A 4 -52.85 47.43 40.51
C PHE A 4 -51.52 46.69 40.32
N LEU A 5 -51.49 45.51 40.90
CA LEU A 5 -50.42 44.56 40.81
C LEU A 5 -50.62 43.78 39.51
N ALA A 6 -49.70 43.89 38.57
CA ALA A 6 -49.73 43.06 37.35
C ALA A 6 -48.68 41.95 37.50
N LEU A 7 -49.16 40.74 37.58
CA LEU A 7 -48.36 39.51 37.58
C LEU A 7 -47.88 39.22 36.14
N LEU A 8 -46.59 39.29 35.91
CA LEU A 8 -45.95 38.79 34.68
C LEU A 8 -45.65 37.30 34.86
N ALA A 9 -46.36 36.45 34.11
CA ALA A 9 -46.04 35.05 33.98
C ALA A 9 -44.97 34.93 32.88
N ALA A 10 -43.75 34.57 33.27
CA ALA A 10 -42.66 34.24 32.33
C ALA A 10 -42.83 32.79 31.87
N ALA A 11 -43.27 32.60 30.64
CA ALA A 11 -43.24 31.29 29.99
C ALA A 11 -41.82 30.98 29.51
N ILE A 12 -41.20 30.02 30.16
CA ILE A 12 -39.89 29.48 29.73
C ILE A 12 -40.15 28.50 28.59
N PHE A 13 -39.84 28.96 27.36
CA PHE A 13 -39.84 28.08 26.18
C PHE A 13 -38.48 27.32 26.16
N GLY A 14 -38.49 26.07 26.62
CA GLY A 14 -37.36 25.18 26.49
C GLY A 14 -37.19 24.75 25.03
N VAL A 15 -36.17 25.30 24.35
CA VAL A 15 -35.74 24.81 23.04
C VAL A 15 -34.98 23.53 23.22
N VAL A 16 -35.62 22.40 22.98
CA VAL A 16 -34.95 21.09 22.86
C VAL A 16 -34.24 21.08 21.50
N SER A 17 -32.95 21.42 21.51
CA SER A 17 -32.08 21.21 20.35
C SER A 17 -31.83 19.71 20.18
N ALA A 18 -32.66 19.03 19.39
CA ALA A 18 -32.37 17.70 18.90
C ALA A 18 -31.13 17.78 17.99
N GLY A 19 -29.96 17.45 18.54
CA GLY A 19 -28.74 17.29 17.78
C GLY A 19 -28.93 16.20 16.72
N LEU A 20 -29.05 16.61 15.46
CA LEU A 20 -28.90 15.71 14.33
C LEU A 20 -27.46 15.20 14.36
N ALA A 21 -27.25 14.01 14.94
CA ALA A 21 -26.03 13.24 14.72
C ALA A 21 -25.97 12.94 13.22
N GLY A 22 -25.33 13.82 12.47
CA GLY A 22 -25.03 13.60 11.07
C GLY A 22 -24.20 12.33 10.98
N ALA A 23 -24.75 11.26 10.43
CA ALA A 23 -24.00 10.11 10.01
C ALA A 23 -22.95 10.63 9.01
N GLN A 24 -21.68 10.75 9.45
CA GLN A 24 -20.58 11.08 8.59
C GLN A 24 -20.43 9.92 7.61
N THR A 25 -20.83 10.14 6.37
CA THR A 25 -20.52 9.23 5.27
C THR A 25 -18.98 9.10 5.26
N PRO A 26 -18.42 7.88 5.39
CA PRO A 26 -16.97 7.74 5.31
C PRO A 26 -16.48 8.36 4.00
N ALA A 27 -15.49 9.25 4.07
CA ALA A 27 -14.87 9.79 2.88
C ALA A 27 -14.41 8.63 1.99
N PRO A 28 -14.55 8.70 0.65
CA PRO A 28 -14.07 7.67 -0.24
C PRO A 28 -12.59 7.44 0.09
N ARG A 29 -12.25 6.20 0.47
CA ARG A 29 -10.87 5.83 0.77
C ARG A 29 -10.09 5.98 -0.52
N THR A 30 -9.14 6.90 -0.55
CA THR A 30 -8.17 6.98 -1.64
C THR A 30 -7.37 5.68 -1.66
N LYS A 31 -7.17 5.12 -2.85
CA LYS A 31 -6.40 3.90 -3.02
C LYS A 31 -4.96 4.13 -2.56
N GLU A 32 -4.44 3.26 -1.73
CA GLU A 32 -3.06 3.32 -1.26
C GLU A 32 -2.11 2.81 -2.35
N HIS A 33 -0.94 3.43 -2.46
CA HIS A 33 0.10 3.04 -3.41
C HIS A 33 1.41 2.84 -2.67
N ILE A 34 1.98 1.65 -2.77
CA ILE A 34 3.16 1.25 -1.98
C ILE A 34 4.20 0.58 -2.88
N VAL A 35 5.42 1.09 -2.84
CA VAL A 35 6.58 0.48 -3.50
C VAL A 35 7.50 -0.15 -2.45
N ILE A 36 7.85 -1.43 -2.63
CA ILE A 36 8.70 -2.21 -1.74
C ILE A 36 10.01 -2.52 -2.47
N GLN A 37 11.12 -2.07 -1.91
CA GLN A 37 12.45 -2.40 -2.44
C GLN A 37 12.92 -3.74 -1.86
N VAL A 38 13.44 -4.64 -2.72
CA VAL A 38 14.14 -5.85 -2.32
C VAL A 38 15.55 -5.82 -2.91
N SER A 39 16.57 -5.64 -2.07
CA SER A 39 17.95 -5.43 -2.53
C SER A 39 19.00 -6.32 -1.86
N THR A 40 18.63 -7.06 -0.83
CA THR A 40 19.53 -7.91 -0.04
C THR A 40 19.51 -9.37 -0.52
N PRO A 41 20.57 -10.15 -0.28
CA PRO A 41 20.65 -11.57 -0.70
C PRO A 41 19.91 -12.54 0.23
N GLU A 42 19.43 -12.08 1.38
CA GLU A 42 18.92 -12.96 2.44
C GLU A 42 17.47 -13.40 2.18
N PRO A 43 17.19 -14.72 2.04
CA PRO A 43 15.83 -15.22 1.83
C PRO A 43 14.85 -14.82 2.94
N ARG A 44 15.34 -14.59 4.16
CA ARG A 44 14.52 -14.08 5.27
C ARG A 44 13.95 -12.69 4.98
N MET A 45 14.77 -11.80 4.42
CA MET A 45 14.32 -10.44 4.04
C MET A 45 13.35 -10.51 2.86
N TRP A 46 13.59 -11.39 1.89
CA TRP A 46 12.66 -11.64 0.79
C TRP A 46 11.29 -12.10 1.30
N ASN A 47 11.32 -13.07 2.25
CA ASN A 47 10.09 -13.56 2.88
C ASN A 47 9.34 -12.45 3.62
N GLN A 48 10.08 -11.55 4.29
CA GLN A 48 9.49 -10.39 4.97
C GLN A 48 8.82 -9.43 3.98
N ALA A 49 9.46 -9.11 2.86
CA ALA A 49 8.88 -8.26 1.82
C ALA A 49 7.57 -8.87 1.25
N LEU A 50 7.54 -10.19 1.05
CA LEU A 50 6.33 -10.89 0.60
C LEU A 50 5.22 -10.90 1.67
N ASN A 51 5.57 -10.99 2.98
CA ASN A 51 4.60 -10.81 4.06
C ASN A 51 3.99 -9.40 4.07
N TYR A 52 4.75 -8.37 3.68
CA TYR A 52 4.22 -7.02 3.58
C TYR A 52 3.08 -6.93 2.56
N VAL A 53 3.16 -7.65 1.44
CA VAL A 53 2.07 -7.70 0.46
C VAL A 53 0.79 -8.22 1.10
N GLU A 54 0.88 -9.34 1.82
CA GLU A 54 -0.28 -9.96 2.49
C GLU A 54 -0.85 -9.00 3.55
N ASN A 55 -0.01 -8.51 4.45
CA ASN A 55 -0.43 -7.64 5.55
C ASN A 55 -1.06 -6.32 5.05
N LEU A 56 -0.51 -5.72 3.99
CA LEU A 56 -1.05 -4.48 3.44
C LEU A 56 -2.40 -4.70 2.74
N GLN A 57 -2.55 -5.84 2.03
CA GLN A 57 -3.83 -6.22 1.43
C GLN A 57 -4.89 -6.55 2.49
N ASP A 58 -4.50 -7.16 3.60
CA ASP A 58 -5.41 -7.44 4.72
C ASP A 58 -5.83 -6.15 5.44
N LEU A 59 -4.90 -5.18 5.57
CA LEU A 59 -5.16 -3.89 6.25
C LEU A 59 -6.07 -2.96 5.44
N TYR A 60 -5.76 -2.78 4.16
CA TYR A 60 -6.46 -1.80 3.30
C TYR A 60 -7.58 -2.40 2.47
N GLY A 61 -7.57 -3.71 2.27
CA GLY A 61 -8.36 -4.43 1.29
C GLY A 61 -7.64 -4.52 -0.06
N LYS A 62 -7.70 -5.68 -0.69
CA LYS A 62 -6.97 -5.99 -1.93
C LYS A 62 -7.21 -4.97 -3.05
N ASP A 63 -8.45 -4.46 -3.18
CA ASP A 63 -8.84 -3.53 -4.23
C ASP A 63 -8.49 -2.08 -3.92
N ASN A 64 -8.11 -1.79 -2.66
CA ASN A 64 -7.82 -0.45 -2.16
C ASN A 64 -6.31 -0.19 -1.99
N VAL A 65 -5.46 -1.11 -2.40
CA VAL A 65 -4.00 -0.94 -2.35
C VAL A 65 -3.34 -1.47 -3.61
N ASP A 66 -2.48 -0.65 -4.22
CA ASP A 66 -1.56 -1.08 -5.26
C ASP A 66 -0.18 -1.28 -4.64
N ILE A 67 0.39 -2.45 -4.85
CA ILE A 67 1.70 -2.81 -4.31
C ILE A 67 2.63 -3.16 -5.46
N GLU A 68 3.79 -2.53 -5.49
CA GLU A 68 4.86 -2.86 -6.41
C GLU A 68 6.10 -3.29 -5.64
N ILE A 69 6.61 -4.48 -5.94
CA ILE A 69 7.92 -4.96 -5.46
C ILE A 69 8.94 -4.69 -6.57
N VAL A 70 10.04 -4.03 -6.22
CA VAL A 70 11.17 -3.81 -7.13
C VAL A 70 12.39 -4.54 -6.58
N ALA A 71 12.78 -5.63 -7.25
CA ALA A 71 13.96 -6.41 -6.88
C ALA A 71 15.18 -5.95 -7.71
N LEU A 72 16.24 -5.60 -7.00
CA LEU A 72 17.48 -5.08 -7.57
C LEU A 72 18.69 -5.55 -6.77
N GLY A 73 19.90 -5.35 -7.33
CA GLY A 73 21.13 -5.77 -6.67
C GLY A 73 21.11 -7.27 -6.34
N HIS A 74 21.56 -7.61 -5.15
CA HIS A 74 21.55 -9.02 -4.71
C HIS A 74 20.13 -9.54 -4.42
N GLY A 75 19.16 -8.66 -4.18
CA GLY A 75 17.76 -9.03 -3.97
C GLY A 75 17.07 -9.62 -5.20
N ILE A 76 17.63 -9.43 -6.41
CA ILE A 76 17.07 -10.02 -7.63
C ILE A 76 17.00 -11.55 -7.57
N GLY A 77 17.79 -12.17 -6.69
CA GLY A 77 17.77 -13.61 -6.46
C GLY A 77 16.39 -14.17 -6.08
N VAL A 78 15.52 -13.37 -5.44
CA VAL A 78 14.15 -13.77 -5.11
C VAL A 78 13.31 -14.10 -6.35
N LEU A 79 13.65 -13.50 -7.50
CA LEU A 79 12.90 -13.60 -8.74
C LEU A 79 13.43 -14.66 -9.72
N LYS A 80 14.52 -15.35 -9.37
CA LYS A 80 15.11 -16.40 -10.22
C LYS A 80 14.29 -17.70 -10.16
N LEU A 81 14.37 -18.51 -11.21
CA LEU A 81 13.70 -19.82 -11.28
C LEU A 81 14.07 -20.74 -10.13
N ASP A 82 15.32 -20.67 -9.63
CA ASP A 82 15.84 -21.47 -8.52
C ASP A 82 15.60 -20.81 -7.13
N SER A 83 14.79 -19.77 -7.07
CA SER A 83 14.48 -19.09 -5.80
C SER A 83 13.75 -20.03 -4.83
N PRO A 84 14.17 -20.11 -3.56
CA PRO A 84 13.47 -20.88 -2.54
C PRO A 84 12.07 -20.31 -2.24
N LEU A 85 11.78 -19.09 -2.68
CA LEU A 85 10.50 -18.42 -2.49
C LEU A 85 9.69 -18.28 -3.79
N ALA A 86 10.01 -19.02 -4.84
CA ALA A 86 9.35 -18.94 -6.13
C ALA A 86 7.82 -19.03 -6.04
N ASN A 87 7.29 -19.98 -5.24
CA ASN A 87 5.86 -20.14 -5.03
C ASN A 87 5.23 -18.90 -4.38
N ARG A 88 5.91 -18.30 -3.40
CA ARG A 88 5.41 -17.08 -2.73
C ARG A 88 5.42 -15.86 -3.65
N VAL A 89 6.42 -15.73 -4.52
CA VAL A 89 6.44 -14.70 -5.55
C VAL A 89 5.26 -14.89 -6.51
N ALA A 90 5.02 -16.12 -6.97
CA ALA A 90 3.87 -16.42 -7.81
C ALA A 90 2.53 -16.10 -7.13
N ASP A 91 2.41 -16.37 -5.84
CA ASP A 91 1.21 -16.03 -5.07
C ASP A 91 1.02 -14.52 -4.91
N ALA A 92 2.10 -13.75 -4.70
CA ALA A 92 2.03 -12.29 -4.66
C ALA A 92 1.54 -11.72 -6.00
N VAL A 93 2.03 -12.25 -7.13
CA VAL A 93 1.57 -11.87 -8.48
C VAL A 93 0.09 -12.21 -8.67
N LYS A 94 -0.35 -13.41 -8.29
CA LYS A 94 -1.77 -13.82 -8.35
C LYS A 94 -2.68 -12.94 -7.48
N ARG A 95 -2.17 -12.45 -6.36
CA ARG A 95 -2.86 -11.50 -5.49
C ARG A 95 -2.95 -10.09 -6.10
N GLY A 96 -2.27 -9.83 -7.21
CA GLY A 96 -2.29 -8.56 -7.93
C GLY A 96 -1.16 -7.61 -7.58
N ALA A 97 -0.14 -8.05 -6.84
CA ALA A 97 1.07 -7.27 -6.66
C ALA A 97 1.86 -7.22 -7.98
N SER A 98 2.37 -6.04 -8.32
CA SER A 98 3.31 -5.86 -9.42
C SER A 98 4.72 -6.22 -8.93
N VAL A 99 5.37 -7.16 -9.59
CA VAL A 99 6.73 -7.59 -9.21
C VAL A 99 7.69 -7.30 -10.35
N GLN A 100 8.65 -6.42 -10.12
CA GLN A 100 9.54 -5.85 -11.12
C GLN A 100 10.98 -6.31 -10.93
N ALA A 101 11.59 -6.82 -11.99
CA ALA A 101 13.02 -7.12 -12.06
C ALA A 101 13.80 -5.94 -12.66
N CYS A 102 14.89 -5.56 -12.00
CA CYS A 102 15.79 -4.49 -12.46
C CYS A 102 16.68 -4.98 -13.61
N GLU A 103 16.50 -4.48 -14.83
CA GLU A 103 17.31 -4.89 -16.00
C GLU A 103 18.76 -4.48 -15.89
N VAL A 104 19.11 -3.36 -15.21
CA VAL A 104 20.53 -3.02 -14.90
C VAL A 104 21.17 -4.14 -14.09
N THR A 105 20.47 -4.64 -13.08
CA THR A 105 20.96 -5.75 -12.24
C THR A 105 21.10 -7.03 -13.06
N MET A 106 20.10 -7.36 -13.86
CA MET A 106 20.12 -8.54 -14.72
C MET A 106 21.37 -8.51 -15.64
N ARG A 107 21.60 -7.41 -16.35
CA ARG A 107 22.80 -7.27 -17.21
C ARG A 107 24.11 -7.43 -16.44
N ARG A 108 24.20 -6.85 -15.24
CA ARG A 108 25.42 -6.98 -14.41
C ARG A 108 25.66 -8.40 -13.92
N GLN A 109 24.61 -9.15 -13.64
CA GLN A 109 24.68 -10.53 -13.19
C GLN A 109 24.57 -11.54 -14.35
N LYS A 110 24.53 -11.09 -15.60
CA LYS A 110 24.39 -11.91 -16.82
C LYS A 110 23.15 -12.82 -16.77
N LEU A 111 22.06 -12.29 -16.24
CA LEU A 111 20.75 -12.94 -16.20
C LEU A 111 19.93 -12.58 -17.43
N GLU A 112 19.26 -13.56 -18.00
CA GLU A 112 18.28 -13.39 -19.06
C GLU A 112 16.86 -13.58 -18.53
N LYS A 113 15.85 -13.20 -19.29
CA LYS A 113 14.45 -13.38 -18.91
C LYS A 113 14.10 -14.86 -18.73
N ALA A 114 14.81 -15.76 -19.41
CA ALA A 114 14.65 -17.20 -19.28
C ALA A 114 15.10 -17.74 -17.90
N ASP A 115 15.94 -16.98 -17.18
CA ASP A 115 16.39 -17.35 -15.83
C ASP A 115 15.42 -16.90 -14.73
N MET A 116 14.39 -16.16 -15.10
CA MET A 116 13.48 -15.49 -14.19
C MET A 116 12.13 -16.20 -14.10
N LEU A 117 11.46 -16.04 -12.95
CA LEU A 117 10.10 -16.53 -12.75
C LEU A 117 9.12 -15.93 -13.77
N PRO A 118 8.06 -16.66 -14.15
CA PRO A 118 7.00 -16.13 -15.00
C PRO A 118 6.15 -15.06 -14.27
N GLY A 119 5.49 -14.20 -15.04
CA GLY A 119 4.57 -13.20 -14.52
C GLY A 119 5.22 -11.94 -13.97
N LEU A 120 6.54 -11.78 -14.12
CA LEU A 120 7.27 -10.59 -13.71
C LEU A 120 7.16 -9.47 -14.73
N GLY A 121 7.19 -8.22 -14.22
CA GLY A 121 7.52 -7.05 -15.00
C GLY A 121 9.04 -6.77 -15.02
N TYR A 122 9.47 -5.91 -15.91
CA TYR A 122 10.88 -5.54 -16.06
C TYR A 122 10.99 -4.03 -16.15
N VAL A 123 11.88 -3.46 -15.34
CA VAL A 123 12.13 -2.01 -15.35
C VAL A 123 13.57 -1.74 -15.74
N PRO A 124 13.84 -0.73 -16.57
CA PRO A 124 15.19 -0.41 -17.06
C PRO A 124 16.19 -0.24 -15.93
N ALA A 125 15.78 0.45 -14.84
CA ALA A 125 16.59 0.68 -13.65
C ALA A 125 15.70 0.67 -12.40
N GLY A 126 15.93 -0.29 -11.49
CA GLY A 126 15.10 -0.45 -10.28
C GLY A 126 15.11 0.78 -9.37
N LEU A 127 16.25 1.42 -9.15
CA LEU A 127 16.31 2.67 -8.37
C LEU A 127 15.54 3.80 -9.07
N GLY A 128 15.62 3.88 -10.40
CA GLY A 128 14.86 4.86 -11.18
C GLY A 128 13.35 4.65 -11.03
N GLU A 129 12.88 3.41 -11.03
CA GLU A 129 11.48 3.09 -10.81
C GLU A 129 11.03 3.49 -9.40
N ILE A 130 11.80 3.17 -8.37
CA ILE A 130 11.49 3.55 -6.98
C ILE A 130 11.38 5.08 -6.85
N VAL A 131 12.33 5.83 -7.42
CA VAL A 131 12.30 7.31 -7.40
C VAL A 131 11.08 7.84 -8.14
N LYS A 132 10.73 7.25 -9.28
CA LYS A 132 9.54 7.60 -10.06
C LYS A 132 8.27 7.40 -9.22
N ARG A 133 8.10 6.23 -8.59
CA ARG A 133 6.95 5.92 -7.73
C ARG A 133 6.83 6.91 -6.58
N GLN A 134 7.93 7.22 -5.90
CA GLN A 134 7.92 8.22 -4.83
C GLN A 134 7.50 9.62 -5.32
N LYS A 135 7.92 10.04 -6.52
CA LYS A 135 7.46 11.29 -7.13
C LYS A 135 5.97 11.26 -7.48
N GLU A 136 5.42 10.09 -7.77
CA GLU A 136 3.99 9.85 -7.99
C GLU A 136 3.18 9.77 -6.69
N GLY A 137 3.83 9.94 -5.53
CA GLY A 137 3.17 9.91 -4.21
C GLY A 137 3.07 8.53 -3.57
N TRP A 138 3.76 7.52 -4.10
CA TRP A 138 3.78 6.19 -3.49
C TRP A 138 4.58 6.18 -2.19
N SER A 139 4.07 5.47 -1.20
CA SER A 139 4.81 5.18 0.03
C SER A 139 5.93 4.18 -0.24
N TYR A 140 7.12 4.42 0.31
CA TYR A 140 8.28 3.54 0.15
C TYR A 140 8.52 2.69 1.38
N ILE A 141 8.78 1.39 1.16
CA ILE A 141 9.17 0.44 2.20
C ILE A 141 10.44 -0.30 1.75
N SER A 142 11.42 -0.43 2.65
CA SER A 142 12.56 -1.30 2.46
C SER A 142 12.24 -2.71 2.96
N GLY A 143 12.52 -3.70 2.13
CA GLY A 143 12.40 -5.12 2.42
C GLY A 143 13.75 -5.84 2.47
#